data_41fc0e9b906b54549f5176bfc4157510
#
_entry.id   41fc0e9b906b54549f5176bfc4157510
#
_cell.length_a   1.000
_cell.length_b   1.000
_cell.length_c   1.000
_cell.angle_alpha   90.00
_cell.angle_beta   90.00
_cell.angle_gamma   90.00
#
_symmetry.space_group_name_H-M   'P 1'
#
loop_
_entity.id
_entity.type
_entity.pdbx_description
1 polymer ?
#
loop_
_entity_poly.entity_id
_entity_poly.type
_entity_poly.pdbx_seq_one_letter_code
_entity_poly.pdbx_strand_id
1 'polypeptide(L)'
;MRRHRLLVPLGVFFLLLKPASGRAAPEFPQKPGYHPDTLTLTWHADPLTTMTVQWLGGIVVDGKPTTPDGMMPGVWFSPAGKDDWRHVKAQPKPWPLHDLPAYLRNGAKIEMFLFRAHLTGLRPDTSYRFRVGTVSPEYKFRTAPSDNRRPVTFVSGGDVAIGENAVKTHQVAAAQNPLFAMIGGDLAYSNGTKAERKFIFLREWHKHMVTPDGHLIPMVAAIGNHECRGNGDLQRRAPFFAALFDGFFKDGKTYNALDFGRYLSLIILDSNHVSPIKGAQTEWFDNALAERAAIPHRLVFYHVPGWPSHRDFNGPVETEVRETWAPLMEKHRIPIAFEHHDHTYKRTHPLRGGKVVKESGVIYMGDGAWGVGIRPVKNPGEIWYIAKNESAYHCIRHTITGGLAEHVVLGHGHIEIDRVETGR
;
A
#
# COMPACT_ATOMS: atom_id res chain seq x y z
N MET A 1 -46.43 -18.76 71.19
CA MET A 1 -46.37 -18.72 69.70
C MET A 1 -45.06 -18.14 69.31
N ARG A 2 -44.07 -19.01 68.91
CA ARG A 2 -42.73 -18.61 68.48
C ARG A 2 -42.74 -18.57 66.91
N ARG A 3 -42.42 -17.42 66.31
CA ARG A 3 -42.22 -17.25 64.90
C ARG A 3 -40.76 -17.50 64.56
N HIS A 4 -40.48 -18.54 63.78
CA HIS A 4 -39.19 -18.82 63.14
C HIS A 4 -39.01 -17.88 61.97
N ARG A 5 -37.92 -17.09 61.94
CA ARG A 5 -37.47 -16.39 60.75
C ARG A 5 -36.43 -17.28 60.04
N LEU A 6 -36.73 -17.65 58.80
CA LEU A 6 -35.74 -18.27 57.91
C LEU A 6 -34.80 -17.18 57.40
N LEU A 7 -33.51 -17.40 57.63
CA LEU A 7 -32.42 -16.66 56.99
C LEU A 7 -32.08 -17.37 55.68
N VAL A 8 -32.24 -16.66 54.56
CA VAL A 8 -31.74 -17.09 53.22
C VAL A 8 -30.31 -16.55 53.09
N PRO A 9 -29.29 -17.38 52.79
CA PRO A 9 -27.95 -16.85 52.54
C PRO A 9 -27.87 -16.24 51.14
N LEU A 10 -27.46 -14.97 51.07
CA LEU A 10 -27.06 -14.30 49.83
C LEU A 10 -25.77 -14.97 49.30
N GLY A 11 -25.89 -15.81 48.26
CA GLY A 11 -24.74 -16.28 47.51
C GLY A 11 -24.15 -15.17 46.69
N VAL A 12 -22.95 -14.72 47.03
CA VAL A 12 -22.15 -13.83 46.21
C VAL A 12 -21.57 -14.64 45.06
N PHE A 13 -22.14 -14.50 43.89
CA PHE A 13 -21.56 -15.02 42.65
C PHE A 13 -20.38 -14.14 42.27
N PHE A 14 -19.17 -14.59 42.53
CA PHE A 14 -17.97 -14.08 41.90
C PHE A 14 -17.99 -14.51 40.41
N LEU A 15 -18.37 -13.59 39.53
CA LEU A 15 -18.06 -13.73 38.11
C LEU A 15 -16.54 -13.64 37.95
N LEU A 16 -15.89 -14.78 37.81
CA LEU A 16 -14.53 -14.86 37.33
C LEU A 16 -14.55 -14.39 35.86
N LEU A 17 -14.30 -13.11 35.65
CA LEU A 17 -13.91 -12.59 34.34
C LEU A 17 -12.65 -13.34 33.92
N LYS A 18 -12.79 -14.29 32.96
CA LYS A 18 -11.65 -14.84 32.26
C LYS A 18 -10.86 -13.67 31.69
N PRO A 19 -9.53 -13.58 31.93
CA PRO A 19 -8.73 -12.58 31.27
C PRO A 19 -8.93 -12.78 29.77
N ALA A 20 -9.22 -11.69 29.05
CA ALA A 20 -9.25 -11.68 27.59
C ALA A 20 -7.97 -12.37 27.14
N SER A 21 -8.11 -13.40 26.31
CA SER A 21 -6.99 -14.12 25.69
C SER A 21 -6.09 -13.09 25.04
N GLY A 22 -4.99 -12.76 25.71
CA GLY A 22 -3.98 -11.87 25.15
C GLY A 22 -3.60 -12.43 23.80
N ARG A 23 -3.78 -11.65 22.74
CA ARG A 23 -3.21 -11.98 21.43
C ARG A 23 -1.74 -12.25 21.65
N ALA A 24 -1.30 -13.44 21.28
CA ALA A 24 0.12 -13.74 21.22
C ALA A 24 0.80 -12.64 20.42
N ALA A 25 1.89 -12.07 20.96
CA ALA A 25 2.69 -11.12 20.22
C ALA A 25 3.06 -11.75 18.88
N PRO A 26 3.01 -11.00 17.77
CA PRO A 26 3.37 -11.54 16.47
C PRO A 26 4.82 -12.00 16.50
N GLU A 27 5.06 -13.23 16.07
CA GLU A 27 6.39 -13.84 16.08
C GLU A 27 7.26 -13.22 14.98
N PHE A 28 8.25 -12.46 15.39
CA PHE A 28 9.37 -12.12 14.51
C PHE A 28 10.37 -13.31 14.51
N PRO A 29 10.97 -13.68 13.37
CA PRO A 29 11.91 -14.80 13.30
C PRO A 29 13.06 -14.64 14.27
N GLN A 30 13.22 -15.59 15.17
CA GLN A 30 14.33 -15.63 16.16
C GLN A 30 15.62 -16.17 15.56
N LYS A 31 15.52 -16.87 14.42
CA LYS A 31 16.62 -17.51 13.71
C LYS A 31 16.55 -17.18 12.22
N PRO A 32 17.69 -17.12 11.52
CA PRO A 32 17.70 -17.06 10.07
C PRO A 32 16.83 -18.18 9.48
N GLY A 33 16.04 -17.85 8.49
CA GLY A 33 15.14 -18.80 7.86
C GLY A 33 14.68 -18.29 6.49
N TYR A 34 14.08 -19.18 5.73
CA TYR A 34 13.43 -18.85 4.47
C TYR A 34 11.96 -18.50 4.73
N HIS A 35 11.53 -17.31 4.32
CA HIS A 35 10.22 -16.77 4.61
C HIS A 35 9.40 -16.46 3.34
N PRO A 36 9.00 -17.48 2.55
CA PRO A 36 8.21 -17.28 1.34
C PRO A 36 6.82 -16.67 1.61
N ASP A 37 6.35 -16.75 2.86
CA ASP A 37 5.11 -16.14 3.33
C ASP A 37 5.17 -14.59 3.51
N THR A 38 6.34 -13.98 3.22
CA THR A 38 6.52 -12.53 3.10
C THR A 38 6.55 -12.06 1.65
N LEU A 39 6.19 -12.92 0.72
CA LEU A 39 6.28 -12.68 -0.71
C LEU A 39 5.37 -11.54 -1.14
N THR A 40 5.95 -10.58 -1.86
CA THR A 40 5.24 -9.44 -2.42
C THR A 40 5.59 -9.24 -3.90
N LEU A 41 4.66 -8.68 -4.62
CA LEU A 41 4.81 -8.33 -6.02
C LEU A 41 4.78 -6.80 -6.18
N THR A 42 5.60 -6.29 -7.09
CA THR A 42 5.61 -4.88 -7.50
C THR A 42 6.16 -4.74 -8.91
N TRP A 43 6.28 -3.51 -9.41
CA TRP A 43 6.93 -3.23 -10.68
C TRP A 43 8.09 -2.25 -10.51
N HIS A 44 9.18 -2.52 -11.22
CA HIS A 44 10.30 -1.60 -11.41
C HIS A 44 10.41 -1.11 -12.86
N ALA A 45 9.58 -1.68 -13.74
CA ALA A 45 9.49 -1.37 -15.16
C ALA A 45 8.06 -1.63 -15.66
N ASP A 46 7.87 -1.68 -16.96
CA ASP A 46 6.59 -1.81 -17.64
C ASP A 46 5.69 -2.95 -17.07
N PRO A 47 4.52 -2.65 -16.54
CA PRO A 47 3.58 -3.63 -15.97
C PRO A 47 3.00 -4.62 -16.99
N LEU A 48 3.07 -4.32 -18.27
CA LEU A 48 2.57 -5.18 -19.33
C LEU A 48 3.48 -6.39 -19.56
N THR A 49 4.78 -6.20 -19.36
CA THR A 49 5.80 -7.15 -19.80
C THR A 49 6.78 -7.57 -18.72
N THR A 50 6.61 -7.07 -17.48
CA THR A 50 7.48 -7.38 -16.35
C THR A 50 6.70 -7.68 -15.07
N MET A 51 7.37 -8.32 -14.10
CA MET A 51 6.92 -8.45 -12.72
C MET A 51 8.14 -8.54 -11.81
N THR A 52 8.14 -7.80 -10.70
CA THR A 52 9.15 -7.92 -9.66
C THR A 52 8.59 -8.78 -8.52
N VAL A 53 9.25 -9.90 -8.27
CA VAL A 53 8.92 -10.84 -7.17
C VAL A 53 9.96 -10.65 -6.08
N GLN A 54 9.53 -10.44 -4.83
CA GLN A 54 10.45 -10.25 -3.70
C GLN A 54 9.91 -10.89 -2.42
N TRP A 55 10.83 -11.36 -1.57
CA TRP A 55 10.52 -12.00 -0.28
C TRP A 55 11.69 -11.88 0.68
N LEU A 56 11.44 -12.06 1.97
CA LEU A 56 12.48 -12.10 2.99
C LEU A 56 12.98 -13.52 3.21
N GLY A 57 14.25 -13.67 3.54
CA GLY A 57 14.88 -14.92 3.96
C GLY A 57 16.20 -14.64 4.67
N GLY A 58 16.67 -15.62 5.46
CA GLY A 58 17.83 -15.41 6.32
C GLY A 58 18.79 -16.61 6.39
N ILE A 59 18.71 -17.53 5.43
CA ILE A 59 19.62 -18.68 5.39
C ILE A 59 20.91 -18.26 4.69
N VAL A 60 22.04 -18.53 5.33
CA VAL A 60 23.39 -18.29 4.83
C VAL A 60 24.17 -19.58 4.78
N VAL A 61 24.72 -19.94 3.62
CA VAL A 61 25.63 -21.07 3.42
C VAL A 61 26.91 -20.53 2.80
N ASP A 62 28.06 -20.85 3.43
CA ASP A 62 29.39 -20.40 2.99
C ASP A 62 29.44 -18.85 2.74
N GLY A 63 28.81 -18.08 3.64
CA GLY A 63 28.72 -16.64 3.53
C GLY A 63 27.80 -16.10 2.44
N LYS A 64 27.03 -16.99 1.77
CA LYS A 64 26.08 -16.63 0.72
C LYS A 64 24.64 -16.91 1.12
N PRO A 65 23.72 -15.95 0.96
CA PRO A 65 22.29 -16.19 1.14
C PRO A 65 21.77 -17.26 0.19
N THR A 66 21.04 -18.23 0.71
CA THR A 66 20.52 -19.36 -0.07
C THR A 66 19.14 -19.80 0.43
N THR A 67 18.51 -20.72 -0.29
CA THR A 67 17.28 -21.40 0.12
C THR A 67 17.56 -22.56 1.07
N PRO A 68 16.56 -23.12 1.78
CA PRO A 68 16.72 -24.25 2.70
C PRO A 68 17.33 -25.50 2.07
N ASP A 69 17.18 -25.69 0.78
CA ASP A 69 17.75 -26.82 0.01
C ASP A 69 19.19 -26.57 -0.49
N GLY A 70 19.81 -25.44 -0.07
CA GLY A 70 21.15 -25.06 -0.49
C GLY A 70 21.25 -24.53 -1.93
N MET A 71 20.14 -24.44 -2.64
CA MET A 71 20.12 -23.90 -4.00
C MET A 71 20.14 -22.36 -3.99
N MET A 72 20.64 -21.76 -5.05
CA MET A 72 20.58 -20.31 -5.21
C MET A 72 19.12 -19.83 -5.29
N PRO A 73 18.74 -18.79 -4.53
CA PRO A 73 17.40 -18.25 -4.58
C PRO A 73 17.00 -17.83 -5.99
N GLY A 74 15.79 -18.19 -6.40
CA GLY A 74 15.30 -17.83 -7.73
C GLY A 74 13.78 -18.02 -7.85
N VAL A 75 13.24 -17.58 -8.97
CA VAL A 75 11.82 -17.70 -9.33
C VAL A 75 11.70 -18.53 -10.60
N TRP A 76 10.97 -19.63 -10.51
CA TRP A 76 10.50 -20.40 -11.64
C TRP A 76 9.10 -19.90 -12.02
N PHE A 77 8.85 -19.64 -13.30
CA PHE A 77 7.56 -19.16 -13.76
C PHE A 77 7.20 -19.66 -15.15
N SER A 78 5.90 -19.79 -15.40
CA SER A 78 5.34 -20.25 -16.69
C SER A 78 3.98 -19.60 -16.92
N PRO A 79 3.55 -19.33 -18.16
CA PRO A 79 2.16 -18.96 -18.43
C PRO A 79 1.21 -20.02 -17.87
N ALA A 80 0.09 -19.61 -17.28
CA ALA A 80 -0.90 -20.53 -16.74
C ALA A 80 -1.39 -21.52 -17.82
N GLY A 81 -1.52 -22.78 -17.42
CA GLY A 81 -1.91 -23.87 -18.34
C GLY A 81 -0.82 -24.34 -19.30
N LYS A 82 0.43 -23.88 -19.14
CA LYS A 82 1.58 -24.33 -19.93
C LYS A 82 2.69 -24.84 -19.01
N ASP A 83 3.55 -25.72 -19.52
CA ASP A 83 4.75 -26.22 -18.82
C ASP A 83 6.04 -25.63 -19.42
N ASP A 84 5.97 -24.40 -19.89
CA ASP A 84 7.11 -23.63 -20.40
C ASP A 84 7.77 -22.85 -19.25
N TRP A 85 8.43 -23.58 -18.35
CA TRP A 85 9.05 -23.04 -17.16
C TRP A 85 10.36 -22.32 -17.48
N ARG A 86 10.42 -21.05 -17.09
CA ARG A 86 11.63 -20.21 -17.14
C ARG A 86 12.11 -19.95 -15.72
N HIS A 87 13.40 -19.71 -15.56
CA HIS A 87 14.03 -19.43 -14.27
C HIS A 87 14.75 -18.07 -14.29
N VAL A 88 14.56 -17.30 -13.22
CA VAL A 88 15.29 -16.06 -12.96
C VAL A 88 15.93 -16.15 -11.58
N LYS A 89 17.25 -15.93 -11.50
CA LYS A 89 17.96 -15.84 -10.20
C LYS A 89 17.49 -14.60 -9.44
N ALA A 90 17.24 -14.77 -8.15
CA ALA A 90 16.99 -13.66 -7.26
C ALA A 90 18.31 -13.05 -6.78
N GLN A 91 18.33 -11.74 -6.64
CA GLN A 91 19.45 -11.01 -6.06
C GLN A 91 19.17 -10.77 -4.57
N PRO A 92 20.04 -11.22 -3.67
CA PRO A 92 19.95 -10.93 -2.25
C PRO A 92 20.41 -9.51 -1.96
N LYS A 93 19.68 -8.82 -1.09
CA LYS A 93 20.02 -7.51 -0.54
C LYS A 93 19.86 -7.55 0.97
N PRO A 94 20.80 -7.06 1.77
CA PRO A 94 20.66 -7.02 3.21
C PRO A 94 19.36 -6.32 3.62
N TRP A 95 18.59 -6.96 4.51
CA TRP A 95 17.41 -6.36 5.11
C TRP A 95 17.81 -5.51 6.32
N PRO A 96 17.28 -4.28 6.49
CA PRO A 96 17.65 -3.44 7.61
C PRO A 96 17.16 -4.03 8.95
N LEU A 97 18.09 -4.44 9.81
CA LEU A 97 17.80 -5.03 11.13
C LEU A 97 18.41 -4.24 12.29
N HIS A 98 18.94 -3.05 12.05
CA HIS A 98 19.75 -2.33 13.04
C HIS A 98 18.99 -1.92 14.31
N ASP A 99 17.67 -1.85 14.27
CA ASP A 99 16.83 -1.47 15.42
C ASP A 99 15.99 -2.65 15.93
N LEU A 100 16.48 -3.87 15.82
CA LEU A 100 15.83 -5.03 16.44
C LEU A 100 15.76 -4.86 17.96
N PRO A 101 14.62 -5.18 18.59
CA PRO A 101 14.49 -5.23 20.04
C PRO A 101 15.60 -6.04 20.70
N ALA A 102 16.03 -5.63 21.89
CA ALA A 102 17.15 -6.27 22.59
C ALA A 102 16.93 -7.77 22.83
N TYR A 103 15.68 -8.21 23.10
CA TYR A 103 15.34 -9.61 23.29
C TYR A 103 15.55 -10.47 22.04
N LEU A 104 15.51 -9.88 20.85
CA LEU A 104 15.81 -10.55 19.59
C LEU A 104 17.32 -10.60 19.28
N ARG A 105 18.11 -9.79 20.00
CA ARG A 105 19.57 -9.73 19.81
C ARG A 105 20.36 -10.67 20.71
N ASN A 106 19.70 -11.41 21.64
CA ASN A 106 20.35 -12.25 22.63
C ASN A 106 21.25 -13.33 21.99
N GLY A 107 22.49 -12.94 21.65
CA GLY A 107 23.58 -13.80 21.24
C GLY A 107 23.47 -14.43 19.85
N ALA A 108 22.35 -14.33 19.16
CA ALA A 108 22.21 -14.84 17.80
C ALA A 108 22.47 -13.72 16.78
N LYS A 109 23.41 -13.93 15.90
CA LYS A 109 23.60 -13.10 14.71
C LYS A 109 22.45 -13.41 13.74
N ILE A 110 21.39 -12.60 13.76
CA ILE A 110 20.32 -12.70 12.77
C ILE A 110 20.75 -11.95 11.53
N GLU A 111 20.89 -12.66 10.43
CA GLU A 111 21.08 -12.10 9.10
C GLU A 111 19.82 -12.34 8.29
N MET A 112 19.26 -11.29 7.71
CA MET A 112 18.07 -11.37 6.87
C MET A 112 18.32 -10.61 5.56
N PHE A 113 17.80 -11.15 4.49
CA PHE A 113 17.95 -10.59 3.15
C PHE A 113 16.58 -10.44 2.48
N LEU A 114 16.45 -9.40 1.69
CA LEU A 114 15.41 -9.28 0.69
C LEU A 114 15.94 -9.93 -0.60
N PHE A 115 15.31 -11.01 -1.00
CA PHE A 115 15.54 -11.62 -2.32
C PHE A 115 14.62 -10.99 -3.33
N ARG A 116 15.15 -10.66 -4.50
CA ARG A 116 14.39 -9.99 -5.56
C ARG A 116 14.71 -10.61 -6.92
N ALA A 117 13.68 -10.98 -7.65
CA ALA A 117 13.77 -11.43 -9.04
C ALA A 117 12.94 -10.53 -9.96
N HIS A 118 13.54 -10.08 -11.06
CA HIS A 118 12.87 -9.29 -12.10
C HIS A 118 12.51 -10.21 -13.26
N LEU A 119 11.22 -10.53 -13.38
CA LEU A 119 10.69 -11.30 -14.50
C LEU A 119 10.45 -10.35 -15.68
N THR A 120 11.00 -10.68 -16.85
CA THR A 120 10.92 -9.86 -18.07
C THR A 120 10.47 -10.69 -19.26
N GLY A 121 10.10 -10.04 -20.37
CA GLY A 121 9.63 -10.74 -21.56
C GLY A 121 8.32 -11.48 -21.33
N LEU A 122 7.49 -10.95 -20.44
CA LEU A 122 6.14 -11.44 -20.20
C LEU A 122 5.20 -10.96 -21.32
N ARG A 123 4.08 -11.64 -21.49
CA ARG A 123 3.03 -11.22 -22.42
C ARG A 123 2.02 -10.37 -21.65
N PRO A 124 1.50 -9.29 -22.23
CA PRO A 124 0.38 -8.55 -21.66
C PRO A 124 -0.86 -9.44 -21.46
N ASP A 125 -1.75 -9.04 -20.54
CA ASP A 125 -3.04 -9.69 -20.24
C ASP A 125 -2.92 -11.21 -20.04
N THR A 126 -1.85 -11.64 -19.34
CA THR A 126 -1.53 -13.05 -19.19
C THR A 126 -1.38 -13.44 -17.74
N SER A 127 -2.08 -14.52 -17.34
CA SER A 127 -1.87 -15.15 -16.05
C SER A 127 -0.62 -16.02 -16.09
N TYR A 128 0.22 -15.88 -15.07
CA TYR A 128 1.42 -16.68 -14.83
C TYR A 128 1.31 -17.42 -13.52
N ARG A 129 1.80 -18.66 -13.48
CA ARG A 129 2.10 -19.39 -12.26
C ARG A 129 3.59 -19.31 -11.99
N PHE A 130 3.95 -19.29 -10.71
CA PHE A 130 5.35 -19.21 -10.31
C PHE A 130 5.62 -19.87 -8.97
N ARG A 131 6.89 -20.23 -8.72
CA ARG A 131 7.41 -20.77 -7.48
C ARG A 131 8.68 -20.04 -7.09
N VAL A 132 8.92 -19.95 -5.79
CA VAL A 132 10.12 -19.34 -5.23
C VAL A 132 11.00 -20.45 -4.68
N GLY A 133 12.20 -20.62 -5.24
CA GLY A 133 13.04 -21.78 -4.99
C GLY A 133 12.34 -23.08 -5.38
N THR A 134 12.72 -24.19 -4.76
CA THR A 134 12.15 -25.51 -5.02
C THR A 134 11.08 -25.93 -4.02
N VAL A 135 10.93 -25.20 -2.91
CA VAL A 135 10.12 -25.60 -1.74
C VAL A 135 8.85 -24.79 -1.54
N SER A 136 8.65 -23.68 -2.28
CA SER A 136 7.43 -22.88 -2.11
C SER A 136 6.23 -23.54 -2.78
N PRO A 137 5.01 -23.23 -2.32
CA PRO A 137 3.80 -23.48 -3.09
C PRO A 137 3.85 -22.80 -4.45
N GLU A 138 2.93 -23.18 -5.32
CA GLU A 138 2.70 -22.47 -6.58
C GLU A 138 1.80 -21.26 -6.33
N TYR A 139 2.25 -20.11 -6.79
CA TYR A 139 1.54 -18.84 -6.74
C TYR A 139 1.16 -18.39 -8.15
N LYS A 140 0.29 -17.38 -8.24
CA LYS A 140 -0.13 -16.79 -9.51
C LYS A 140 0.01 -15.28 -9.48
N PHE A 141 0.26 -14.69 -10.63
CA PHE A 141 0.10 -13.26 -10.90
C PHE A 141 -0.43 -13.06 -12.33
N ARG A 142 -0.88 -11.88 -12.65
CA ARG A 142 -1.22 -11.50 -14.03
C ARG A 142 -0.54 -10.19 -14.42
N THR A 143 -0.19 -10.08 -15.67
CA THR A 143 0.34 -8.86 -16.29
C THR A 143 -0.80 -7.93 -16.67
N ALA A 144 -0.51 -6.62 -16.73
CA ALA A 144 -1.48 -5.63 -17.17
C ALA A 144 -1.87 -5.86 -18.65
N PRO A 145 -3.14 -5.59 -19.02
CA PRO A 145 -3.56 -5.60 -20.40
C PRO A 145 -2.93 -4.43 -21.18
N SER A 146 -2.83 -4.55 -22.50
CA SER A 146 -2.27 -3.52 -23.38
C SER A 146 -3.22 -2.33 -23.58
N ASP A 147 -4.51 -2.52 -23.32
CA ASP A 147 -5.54 -1.49 -23.40
C ASP A 147 -6.64 -1.72 -22.34
N ASN A 148 -7.54 -0.75 -22.19
CA ASN A 148 -8.67 -0.81 -21.28
C ASN A 148 -10.02 -0.83 -22.02
N ARG A 149 -10.11 -1.44 -23.18
CA ARG A 149 -11.40 -1.67 -23.89
C ARG A 149 -12.32 -2.60 -23.09
N ARG A 150 -11.74 -3.49 -22.30
CA ARG A 150 -12.43 -4.22 -21.22
C ARG A 150 -12.12 -3.53 -19.89
N PRO A 151 -13.03 -3.63 -18.89
CA PRO A 151 -12.80 -3.03 -17.58
C PRO A 151 -11.49 -3.50 -16.94
N VAL A 152 -10.68 -2.56 -16.49
CA VAL A 152 -9.49 -2.80 -15.67
C VAL A 152 -9.79 -2.31 -14.26
N THR A 153 -9.78 -3.24 -13.31
CA THR A 153 -10.06 -2.96 -11.91
C THR A 153 -8.78 -2.96 -11.09
N PHE A 154 -8.62 -1.98 -10.22
CA PHE A 154 -7.57 -1.91 -9.20
C PHE A 154 -8.12 -1.26 -7.93
N VAL A 155 -7.38 -1.32 -6.84
CA VAL A 155 -7.80 -0.74 -5.56
C VAL A 155 -6.77 0.25 -5.04
N SER A 156 -7.23 1.20 -4.21
CA SER A 156 -6.34 2.12 -3.51
C SER A 156 -6.73 2.33 -2.06
N GLY A 157 -5.80 2.91 -1.32
CA GLY A 157 -5.93 3.39 0.04
C GLY A 157 -4.57 3.75 0.62
N GLY A 158 -4.50 3.99 1.91
CA GLY A 158 -3.26 4.30 2.62
C GLY A 158 -3.44 4.09 4.11
N ASP A 159 -2.37 4.34 4.90
CA ASP A 159 -2.43 4.19 6.35
C ASP A 159 -2.86 2.76 6.75
N VAL A 160 -2.11 1.78 6.21
CA VAL A 160 -2.53 0.36 6.23
C VAL A 160 -2.38 -0.24 7.61
N ALA A 161 -1.25 -0.01 8.29
CA ALA A 161 -0.91 -0.63 9.56
C ALA A 161 -0.83 -2.17 9.51
N ILE A 162 -1.06 -2.82 10.64
CA ILE A 162 -1.11 -4.29 10.81
C ILE A 162 -2.25 -4.66 11.76
N GLY A 163 -2.74 -5.88 11.66
CA GLY A 163 -3.74 -6.45 12.55
C GLY A 163 -5.14 -6.48 11.97
N GLU A 164 -6.13 -6.71 12.82
CA GLU A 164 -7.48 -7.11 12.41
C GLU A 164 -8.17 -6.17 11.42
N ASN A 165 -8.07 -4.85 11.64
CA ASN A 165 -8.73 -3.89 10.76
C ASN A 165 -8.06 -3.84 9.38
N ALA A 166 -6.71 -3.89 9.35
CA ALA A 166 -5.97 -4.00 8.11
C ALA A 166 -6.35 -5.27 7.33
N VAL A 167 -6.41 -6.41 8.01
CA VAL A 167 -6.82 -7.70 7.42
C VAL A 167 -8.24 -7.63 6.86
N LYS A 168 -9.19 -7.05 7.57
CA LYS A 168 -10.57 -6.88 7.06
C LYS A 168 -10.60 -6.05 5.77
N THR A 169 -9.86 -4.95 5.72
CA THR A 169 -9.77 -4.14 4.49
C THR A 169 -9.02 -4.86 3.38
N HIS A 170 -7.96 -5.63 3.68
CA HIS A 170 -7.32 -6.50 2.69
C HIS A 170 -8.32 -7.45 2.04
N GLN A 171 -9.19 -8.08 2.83
CA GLN A 171 -10.22 -9.01 2.33
C GLN A 171 -11.26 -8.30 1.45
N VAL A 172 -11.71 -7.10 1.86
CA VAL A 172 -12.63 -6.28 1.04
C VAL A 172 -11.98 -5.92 -0.30
N ALA A 173 -10.73 -5.46 -0.27
CA ALA A 173 -9.96 -5.06 -1.45
C ALA A 173 -9.69 -6.25 -2.39
N ALA A 174 -9.23 -7.37 -1.84
CA ALA A 174 -8.91 -8.58 -2.61
C ALA A 174 -10.15 -9.17 -3.30
N ALA A 175 -11.32 -9.12 -2.65
CA ALA A 175 -12.58 -9.58 -3.22
C ALA A 175 -13.02 -8.80 -4.47
N GLN A 176 -12.47 -7.60 -4.71
CA GLN A 176 -12.72 -6.83 -5.92
C GLN A 176 -11.98 -7.37 -7.16
N ASN A 177 -11.21 -8.44 -7.02
CA ASN A 177 -10.38 -9.05 -8.07
C ASN A 177 -9.45 -8.04 -8.77
N PRO A 178 -8.72 -7.18 -8.02
CA PRO A 178 -7.95 -6.09 -8.60
C PRO A 178 -6.69 -6.60 -9.31
N LEU A 179 -6.25 -5.86 -10.33
CA LEU A 179 -4.97 -6.08 -11.00
C LEU A 179 -3.79 -5.74 -10.08
N PHE A 180 -3.94 -4.68 -9.28
CA PHE A 180 -2.95 -4.20 -8.31
C PHE A 180 -3.61 -3.36 -7.21
N ALA A 181 -2.82 -3.01 -6.19
CA ALA A 181 -3.19 -2.06 -5.16
C ALA A 181 -2.24 -0.85 -5.18
N MET A 182 -2.81 0.36 -5.15
CA MET A 182 -2.12 1.64 -5.04
C MET A 182 -2.21 2.13 -3.58
N ILE A 183 -1.07 2.22 -2.88
CA ILE A 183 -1.02 2.54 -1.45
C ILE A 183 -0.34 3.88 -1.23
N GLY A 184 -1.05 4.83 -0.64
CA GLY A 184 -0.62 6.20 -0.43
C GLY A 184 0.25 6.44 0.81
N GLY A 185 1.08 5.48 1.20
CA GLY A 185 2.00 5.61 2.33
C GLY A 185 1.50 5.00 3.63
N ASP A 186 2.35 5.07 4.66
CA ASP A 186 2.13 4.55 6.00
C ASP A 186 1.75 3.05 6.01
N LEU A 187 2.64 2.23 5.38
CA LEU A 187 2.39 0.81 5.15
C LEU A 187 2.24 0.01 6.45
N ALA A 188 3.25 0.06 7.31
CA ALA A 188 3.34 -0.82 8.48
C ALA A 188 3.42 -0.07 9.81
N TYR A 189 3.48 1.26 9.80
CA TYR A 189 3.77 2.07 11.00
C TYR A 189 5.07 1.63 11.69
N SER A 190 6.06 1.30 10.88
CA SER A 190 7.38 0.84 11.35
C SER A 190 8.27 1.99 11.83
N ASN A 191 7.92 3.25 11.53
CA ASN A 191 8.66 4.46 11.87
C ASN A 191 10.14 4.39 11.46
N GLY A 192 10.43 3.74 10.34
CA GLY A 192 11.78 3.50 9.84
C GLY A 192 12.69 2.64 10.72
N THR A 193 12.18 2.11 11.84
CA THR A 193 12.99 1.40 12.86
C THR A 193 12.47 0.02 13.19
N LYS A 194 11.15 -0.20 13.21
CA LYS A 194 10.53 -1.43 13.71
C LYS A 194 10.46 -2.48 12.59
N ALA A 195 11.54 -3.23 12.40
CA ALA A 195 11.64 -4.32 11.42
C ALA A 195 10.55 -5.37 11.61
N GLU A 196 10.21 -5.70 12.86
CA GLU A 196 9.14 -6.63 13.22
C GLU A 196 7.80 -6.25 12.59
N ARG A 197 7.38 -4.97 12.72
CA ARG A 197 6.12 -4.50 12.13
C ARG A 197 6.11 -4.63 10.61
N LYS A 198 7.23 -4.34 9.96
CA LYS A 198 7.35 -4.49 8.50
C LYS A 198 7.26 -5.96 8.08
N PHE A 199 7.84 -6.87 8.86
CA PHE A 199 7.75 -8.31 8.60
C PHE A 199 6.30 -8.82 8.72
N ILE A 200 5.57 -8.41 9.77
CA ILE A 200 4.16 -8.77 9.97
C ILE A 200 3.30 -8.22 8.81
N PHE A 201 3.51 -6.95 8.44
CA PHE A 201 2.82 -6.33 7.31
C PHE A 201 2.99 -7.15 6.02
N LEU A 202 4.22 -7.57 5.69
CA LEU A 202 4.49 -8.36 4.49
C LEU A 202 3.78 -9.72 4.54
N ARG A 203 3.72 -10.37 5.71
CA ARG A 203 2.99 -11.64 5.89
C ARG A 203 1.49 -11.47 5.78
N GLU A 204 0.92 -10.42 6.38
CA GLU A 204 -0.51 -10.12 6.27
C GLU A 204 -0.88 -9.79 4.82
N TRP A 205 -0.06 -8.99 4.14
CA TRP A 205 -0.24 -8.68 2.72
C TRP A 205 -0.21 -9.94 1.87
N HIS A 206 0.83 -10.76 1.99
CA HIS A 206 0.96 -12.03 1.26
C HIS A 206 -0.25 -12.94 1.46
N LYS A 207 -0.70 -13.05 2.70
CA LYS A 207 -1.79 -13.97 3.07
C LYS A 207 -3.17 -13.51 2.61
N HIS A 208 -3.43 -12.20 2.63
CA HIS A 208 -4.78 -11.66 2.48
C HIS A 208 -4.99 -10.86 1.19
N MET A 209 -3.94 -10.36 0.54
CA MET A 209 -4.04 -9.67 -0.73
C MET A 209 -3.89 -10.67 -1.90
N VAL A 210 -4.86 -11.58 -1.95
CA VAL A 210 -4.97 -12.63 -2.97
C VAL A 210 -6.38 -12.57 -3.54
N THR A 211 -6.49 -12.48 -4.86
CA THR A 211 -7.77 -12.42 -5.56
C THR A 211 -8.57 -13.72 -5.42
N PRO A 212 -9.90 -13.73 -5.63
CA PRO A 212 -10.70 -14.95 -5.57
C PRO A 212 -10.24 -16.07 -6.51
N ASP A 213 -9.60 -15.74 -7.62
CA ASP A 213 -9.01 -16.69 -8.57
C ASP A 213 -7.55 -17.06 -8.28
N GLY A 214 -7.03 -16.60 -7.13
CA GLY A 214 -5.74 -17.02 -6.58
C GLY A 214 -4.52 -16.23 -7.08
N HIS A 215 -4.69 -15.07 -7.69
CA HIS A 215 -3.56 -14.19 -8.04
C HIS A 215 -3.13 -13.35 -6.85
N LEU A 216 -1.83 -13.29 -6.57
CA LEU A 216 -1.26 -12.32 -5.65
C LEU A 216 -1.39 -10.91 -6.25
N ILE A 217 -1.79 -9.96 -5.41
CA ILE A 217 -2.03 -8.57 -5.83
C ILE A 217 -0.76 -7.75 -5.67
N PRO A 218 -0.18 -7.23 -6.78
CA PRO A 218 0.98 -6.35 -6.72
C PRO A 218 0.69 -5.04 -5.97
N MET A 219 1.71 -4.51 -5.29
CA MET A 219 1.66 -3.25 -4.56
C MET A 219 2.45 -2.17 -5.30
N VAL A 220 1.84 -1.00 -5.48
CA VAL A 220 2.52 0.24 -5.86
C VAL A 220 2.32 1.22 -4.70
N ALA A 221 3.40 1.78 -4.15
CA ALA A 221 3.30 2.59 -2.93
C ALA A 221 3.95 3.97 -3.07
N ALA A 222 3.31 4.99 -2.50
CA ALA A 222 3.95 6.24 -2.12
C ALA A 222 4.59 6.11 -0.74
N ILE A 223 5.47 7.05 -0.39
CA ILE A 223 6.07 7.11 0.95
C ILE A 223 5.19 7.95 1.88
N GLY A 224 5.03 7.48 3.15
CA GLY A 224 4.37 8.23 4.23
C GLY A 224 5.33 8.55 5.37
N ASN A 225 4.86 9.30 6.36
CA ASN A 225 5.71 9.71 7.49
C ASN A 225 6.11 8.53 8.39
N HIS A 226 5.30 7.47 8.46
CA HIS A 226 5.61 6.26 9.22
C HIS A 226 6.53 5.27 8.48
N GLU A 227 6.97 5.57 7.26
CA GLU A 227 8.12 4.94 6.64
C GLU A 227 9.44 5.53 7.13
N CYS A 228 9.43 6.78 7.64
CA CYS A 228 10.60 7.60 7.89
C CYS A 228 11.04 7.62 9.36
N ARG A 229 12.32 7.91 9.57
CA ARG A 229 12.94 8.25 10.85
C ARG A 229 13.98 9.34 10.65
N GLY A 230 14.22 10.15 11.68
CA GLY A 230 15.33 11.13 11.70
C GLY A 230 15.54 11.90 10.39
N ASN A 231 16.77 12.24 10.11
CA ASN A 231 17.21 12.96 8.91
C ASN A 231 18.19 12.13 8.08
N GLY A 232 18.36 12.45 6.79
CA GLY A 232 19.34 11.81 5.89
C GLY A 232 18.74 11.49 4.53
N ASP A 233 19.50 10.69 3.76
CA ASP A 233 19.06 10.15 2.48
C ASP A 233 17.97 9.07 2.63
N LEU A 234 17.46 8.58 1.51
CA LEU A 234 16.38 7.58 1.47
C LEU A 234 16.74 6.32 2.29
N GLN A 235 17.94 5.77 2.12
CA GLN A 235 18.37 4.53 2.78
C GLN A 235 18.46 4.69 4.30
N ARG A 236 18.89 5.85 4.77
CA ARG A 236 19.01 6.15 6.19
C ARG A 236 17.67 6.52 6.81
N ARG A 237 16.88 7.33 6.10
CA ARG A 237 15.63 7.87 6.60
C ARG A 237 14.46 6.88 6.50
N ALA A 238 14.38 6.12 5.39
CA ALA A 238 13.30 5.16 5.13
C ALA A 238 13.83 3.79 4.70
N PRO A 239 14.62 3.09 5.54
CA PRO A 239 15.41 1.92 5.13
C PRO A 239 14.56 0.76 4.60
N PHE A 240 13.41 0.50 5.19
CA PHE A 240 12.51 -0.59 4.74
C PHE A 240 11.81 -0.23 3.43
N PHE A 241 11.41 1.04 3.25
CA PHE A 241 10.81 1.53 2.01
C PHE A 241 11.84 1.49 0.87
N ALA A 242 13.04 1.99 1.14
CA ALA A 242 14.17 1.91 0.20
C ALA A 242 14.48 0.45 -0.19
N ALA A 243 14.52 -0.47 0.79
CA ALA A 243 14.78 -1.87 0.49
C ALA A 243 13.74 -2.48 -0.45
N LEU A 244 12.46 -2.15 -0.28
CA LEU A 244 11.36 -2.69 -1.10
C LEU A 244 11.24 -2.03 -2.48
N PHE A 245 11.51 -0.72 -2.59
CA PHE A 245 11.10 0.07 -3.75
C PHE A 245 12.25 0.81 -4.47
N ASP A 246 13.52 0.65 -4.06
CA ASP A 246 14.67 1.34 -4.66
C ASP A 246 14.89 1.04 -6.16
N GLY A 247 14.37 -0.05 -6.65
CA GLY A 247 14.40 -0.35 -8.09
C GLY A 247 13.38 0.45 -8.91
N PHE A 248 12.33 0.92 -8.27
CA PHE A 248 11.32 1.79 -8.85
C PHE A 248 11.68 3.28 -8.63
N PHE A 249 12.03 3.66 -7.41
CA PHE A 249 12.50 5.00 -7.08
C PHE A 249 14.03 5.06 -7.23
N LYS A 250 14.50 5.72 -8.28
CA LYS A 250 15.91 5.80 -8.62
C LYS A 250 16.56 7.09 -8.07
N ASP A 251 17.87 7.09 -7.96
CA ASP A 251 18.67 8.27 -7.61
C ASP A 251 18.30 8.91 -6.26
N GLY A 252 17.85 8.08 -5.30
CA GLY A 252 17.45 8.55 -3.97
C GLY A 252 16.14 9.34 -3.95
N LYS A 253 15.44 9.46 -5.07
CA LYS A 253 14.11 10.08 -5.16
C LYS A 253 13.04 9.17 -4.59
N THR A 254 11.90 9.75 -4.20
CA THR A 254 10.72 9.05 -3.69
C THR A 254 9.45 9.42 -4.45
N TYR A 255 9.64 9.91 -5.68
CA TYR A 255 8.59 10.21 -6.63
C TYR A 255 8.91 9.59 -7.99
N ASN A 256 7.90 9.11 -8.69
CA ASN A 256 8.02 8.50 -10.01
C ASN A 256 6.64 8.38 -10.68
N ALA A 257 6.62 7.97 -11.94
CA ALA A 257 5.42 7.57 -12.65
C ALA A 257 5.51 6.11 -13.10
N LEU A 258 4.36 5.42 -13.11
CA LEU A 258 4.21 4.06 -13.61
C LEU A 258 3.10 4.03 -14.64
N ASP A 259 3.47 3.71 -15.88
CA ASP A 259 2.54 3.71 -17.01
C ASP A 259 2.06 2.29 -17.33
N PHE A 260 0.75 2.12 -17.45
CA PHE A 260 0.09 0.90 -17.89
C PHE A 260 -0.33 1.12 -19.34
N GLY A 261 0.56 0.75 -20.26
CA GLY A 261 0.36 1.03 -21.68
C GLY A 261 0.14 2.52 -21.96
N ARG A 262 -0.88 2.81 -22.75
CA ARG A 262 -1.27 4.19 -23.08
C ARG A 262 -2.63 4.59 -22.49
N TYR A 263 -3.11 3.85 -21.48
CA TYR A 263 -4.44 4.09 -20.94
C TYR A 263 -4.45 4.56 -19.47
N LEU A 264 -3.44 4.22 -18.66
CA LEU A 264 -3.35 4.62 -17.26
C LEU A 264 -1.91 5.02 -16.90
N SER A 265 -1.75 6.11 -16.19
CA SER A 265 -0.51 6.53 -15.54
C SER A 265 -0.76 6.81 -14.06
N LEU A 266 0.01 6.18 -13.21
CA LEU A 266 0.08 6.47 -11.78
C LEU A 266 1.23 7.45 -11.55
N ILE A 267 0.94 8.62 -11.02
CA ILE A 267 1.93 9.65 -10.69
C ILE A 267 2.05 9.71 -9.19
N ILE A 268 3.20 9.32 -8.69
CA ILE A 268 3.50 9.11 -7.27
C ILE A 268 4.37 10.25 -6.79
N LEU A 269 3.91 10.96 -5.75
CA LEU A 269 4.61 12.09 -5.18
C LEU A 269 4.98 11.84 -3.71
N ASP A 270 6.00 12.55 -3.25
CA ASP A 270 6.46 12.57 -1.86
C ASP A 270 6.12 13.91 -1.21
N SER A 271 5.26 13.90 -0.23
CA SER A 271 4.84 15.09 0.51
C SER A 271 5.84 15.47 1.64
N ASN A 272 7.07 15.80 1.27
CA ASN A 272 8.17 16.26 2.17
C ASN A 272 8.71 15.19 3.13
N HIS A 273 8.57 13.89 2.82
CA HIS A 273 9.11 12.85 3.70
C HIS A 273 10.60 12.60 3.46
N VAL A 274 11.03 12.50 2.21
CA VAL A 274 12.43 12.37 1.79
C VAL A 274 12.75 13.40 0.70
N SER A 275 11.90 13.48 -0.32
CA SER A 275 12.01 14.45 -1.41
C SER A 275 11.17 15.69 -1.12
N PRO A 276 11.73 16.90 -1.16
CA PRO A 276 10.96 18.13 -0.96
C PRO A 276 9.87 18.31 -2.02
N ILE A 277 8.75 18.90 -1.64
CA ILE A 277 7.67 19.28 -2.57
C ILE A 277 8.20 20.27 -3.60
N LYS A 278 8.76 21.42 -3.15
CA LYS A 278 9.28 22.47 -4.03
C LYS A 278 10.59 22.06 -4.72
N GLY A 279 10.87 22.69 -5.85
CA GLY A 279 12.08 22.47 -6.64
C GLY A 279 11.98 21.26 -7.56
N ALA A 280 12.98 20.40 -7.56
CA ALA A 280 13.15 19.33 -8.54
C ALA A 280 11.94 18.37 -8.68
N GLN A 281 11.23 18.07 -7.59
CA GLN A 281 10.04 17.22 -7.65
C GLN A 281 8.88 17.93 -8.38
N THR A 282 8.65 19.20 -8.10
CA THR A 282 7.60 20.00 -8.76
C THR A 282 7.89 20.19 -10.24
N GLU A 283 9.12 20.48 -10.62
CA GLU A 283 9.54 20.58 -12.02
C GLU A 283 9.35 19.25 -12.75
N TRP A 284 9.79 18.16 -12.12
CA TRP A 284 9.54 16.81 -12.65
C TRP A 284 8.05 16.51 -12.78
N PHE A 285 7.22 16.90 -11.81
CA PHE A 285 5.78 16.66 -11.81
C PHE A 285 5.09 17.37 -12.97
N ASP A 286 5.42 18.64 -13.23
CA ASP A 286 4.88 19.40 -14.38
C ASP A 286 5.25 18.71 -15.70
N ASN A 287 6.51 18.32 -15.87
CA ASN A 287 7.00 17.60 -17.03
C ASN A 287 6.34 16.23 -17.19
N ALA A 288 6.24 15.45 -16.11
CA ALA A 288 5.62 14.13 -16.12
C ALA A 288 4.14 14.17 -16.54
N LEU A 289 3.40 15.21 -16.12
CA LEU A 289 2.03 15.44 -16.54
C LEU A 289 1.93 15.85 -18.01
N ALA A 290 2.84 16.70 -18.48
CA ALA A 290 2.89 17.13 -19.88
C ALA A 290 3.20 15.96 -20.84
N GLU A 291 4.19 15.14 -20.52
CA GLU A 291 4.57 13.94 -21.29
C GLU A 291 3.41 12.94 -21.42
N ARG A 292 2.53 12.89 -20.42
CA ARG A 292 1.40 11.97 -20.33
C ARG A 292 0.06 12.61 -20.70
N ALA A 293 0.08 13.76 -21.37
CA ALA A 293 -1.15 14.48 -21.71
C ALA A 293 -2.13 13.67 -22.59
N ALA A 294 -1.62 12.73 -23.37
CA ALA A 294 -2.42 11.84 -24.22
C ALA A 294 -2.94 10.59 -23.49
N ILE A 295 -2.52 10.34 -22.24
CA ILE A 295 -3.03 9.21 -21.43
C ILE A 295 -4.34 9.63 -20.78
N PRO A 296 -5.46 8.93 -21.02
CA PRO A 296 -6.77 9.33 -20.53
C PRO A 296 -6.90 9.29 -19.01
N HIS A 297 -6.32 8.28 -18.36
CA HIS A 297 -6.38 8.14 -16.90
C HIS A 297 -5.01 8.46 -16.30
N ARG A 298 -4.87 9.65 -15.75
CA ARG A 298 -3.70 10.10 -14.99
C ARG A 298 -4.11 10.28 -13.54
N LEU A 299 -3.67 9.37 -12.67
CA LEU A 299 -4.00 9.38 -11.25
C LEU A 299 -2.79 9.85 -10.46
N VAL A 300 -2.97 10.92 -9.70
CA VAL A 300 -1.95 11.49 -8.82
C VAL A 300 -2.23 11.02 -7.40
N PHE A 301 -1.22 10.51 -6.69
CA PHE A 301 -1.38 10.14 -5.30
C PHE A 301 -0.13 10.43 -4.46
N TYR A 302 -0.38 10.81 -3.22
CA TYR A 302 0.61 11.19 -2.23
C TYR A 302 0.04 11.04 -0.82
N HIS A 303 0.88 11.22 0.20
CA HIS A 303 0.47 10.92 1.57
C HIS A 303 -0.24 12.10 2.25
N VAL A 304 0.47 13.21 2.56
CA VAL A 304 -0.11 14.34 3.32
C VAL A 304 -1.07 15.14 2.45
N PRO A 305 -2.33 15.29 2.88
CA PRO A 305 -3.36 15.94 2.07
C PRO A 305 -3.14 17.45 1.93
N GLY A 306 -3.41 17.99 0.75
CA GLY A 306 -3.56 19.44 0.58
C GLY A 306 -4.90 19.94 1.13
N TRP A 307 -5.91 19.08 1.17
CA TRP A 307 -7.28 19.41 1.57
C TRP A 307 -7.74 18.49 2.71
N PRO A 308 -7.18 18.67 3.95
CA PRO A 308 -7.38 17.74 5.05
C PRO A 308 -8.84 17.71 5.56
N SER A 309 -9.28 16.55 6.06
CA SER A 309 -10.60 16.38 6.68
C SER A 309 -10.55 16.45 8.20
N HIS A 310 -9.38 16.19 8.78
CA HIS A 310 -9.18 16.13 10.23
C HIS A 310 -8.10 17.08 10.73
N ARG A 311 -6.95 17.14 10.04
CA ARG A 311 -5.79 17.96 10.44
C ARG A 311 -5.99 19.45 10.15
N ASP A 312 -5.01 20.26 10.52
CA ASP A 312 -5.04 21.69 10.28
C ASP A 312 -4.90 22.00 8.80
N PHE A 313 -5.88 22.72 8.26
CA PHE A 313 -5.84 23.21 6.90
C PHE A 313 -4.62 24.09 6.62
N ASN A 314 -4.15 24.85 7.61
CA ASN A 314 -3.01 25.75 7.48
C ASN A 314 -1.68 25.10 7.88
N GLY A 315 -1.64 23.77 8.00
CA GLY A 315 -0.39 23.04 8.21
C GLY A 315 0.61 23.36 7.09
N PRO A 316 1.94 23.33 7.41
CA PRO A 316 2.96 23.77 6.44
C PRO A 316 3.01 22.88 5.20
N VAL A 317 2.85 21.56 5.33
CA VAL A 317 2.86 20.62 4.19
C VAL A 317 1.56 20.73 3.40
N GLU A 318 0.43 20.79 4.07
CA GLU A 318 -0.90 20.98 3.48
C GLU A 318 -0.96 22.25 2.63
N THR A 319 -0.43 23.34 3.15
CA THR A 319 -0.33 24.62 2.43
C THR A 319 0.60 24.51 1.23
N GLU A 320 1.78 23.89 1.39
CA GLU A 320 2.74 23.75 0.30
C GLU A 320 2.19 22.89 -0.85
N VAL A 321 1.44 21.81 -0.57
CA VAL A 321 0.74 20.99 -1.58
C VAL A 321 -0.27 21.84 -2.34
N ARG A 322 -1.11 22.63 -1.64
CA ARG A 322 -2.11 23.49 -2.29
C ARG A 322 -1.48 24.57 -3.16
N GLU A 323 -0.41 25.21 -2.69
CA GLU A 323 0.24 26.30 -3.42
C GLU A 323 1.08 25.81 -4.59
N THR A 324 1.58 24.58 -4.53
CA THR A 324 2.58 24.09 -5.49
C THR A 324 2.00 23.07 -6.46
N TRP A 325 1.30 22.03 -5.98
CA TRP A 325 0.84 20.93 -6.83
C TRP A 325 -0.58 21.13 -7.36
N ALA A 326 -1.48 21.74 -6.57
CA ALA A 326 -2.86 21.95 -7.03
C ALA A 326 -2.93 22.78 -8.31
N PRO A 327 -2.17 23.88 -8.49
CA PRO A 327 -2.15 24.63 -9.76
C PRO A 327 -1.65 23.81 -10.95
N LEU A 328 -0.71 22.87 -10.75
CA LEU A 328 -0.23 21.98 -11.80
C LEU A 328 -1.30 20.95 -12.20
N MET A 329 -1.98 20.36 -11.22
CA MET A 329 -3.10 19.46 -11.49
C MET A 329 -4.21 20.15 -12.27
N GLU A 330 -4.53 21.38 -11.92
CA GLU A 330 -5.50 22.22 -12.65
C GLU A 330 -5.03 22.55 -14.08
N LYS A 331 -3.76 22.97 -14.25
CA LYS A 331 -3.13 23.25 -15.55
C LYS A 331 -3.23 22.07 -16.49
N HIS A 332 -2.93 20.86 -15.99
CA HIS A 332 -2.93 19.62 -16.74
C HIS A 332 -4.28 18.90 -16.75
N ARG A 333 -5.33 19.50 -16.19
CA ARG A 333 -6.70 18.97 -16.14
C ARG A 333 -6.77 17.57 -15.53
N ILE A 334 -6.09 17.37 -14.40
CA ILE A 334 -6.22 16.14 -13.60
C ILE A 334 -7.60 16.15 -12.95
N PRO A 335 -8.44 15.13 -13.19
CA PRO A 335 -9.80 15.15 -12.66
C PRO A 335 -9.87 14.79 -11.17
N ILE A 336 -8.92 13.97 -10.70
CA ILE A 336 -8.92 13.44 -9.33
C ILE A 336 -7.50 13.18 -8.84
N ALA A 337 -7.25 13.48 -7.56
CA ALA A 337 -6.04 13.14 -6.82
C ALA A 337 -6.40 12.39 -5.54
N PHE A 338 -5.52 11.48 -5.10
CA PHE A 338 -5.72 10.65 -3.91
C PHE A 338 -4.77 11.10 -2.81
N GLU A 339 -5.37 11.42 -1.66
CA GLU A 339 -4.71 11.93 -0.46
C GLU A 339 -4.93 10.95 0.71
N HIS A 340 -4.07 11.02 1.74
CA HIS A 340 -4.07 10.06 2.86
C HIS A 340 -3.76 10.77 4.19
N HIS A 341 -3.28 10.06 5.23
CA HIS A 341 -2.76 10.64 6.47
C HIS A 341 -3.79 11.05 7.53
N ASP A 342 -5.00 11.43 7.16
CA ASP A 342 -6.00 11.90 8.12
C ASP A 342 -6.78 10.78 8.82
N HIS A 343 -6.66 9.55 8.36
CA HIS A 343 -7.30 8.35 8.92
C HIS A 343 -8.84 8.42 8.92
N THR A 344 -9.40 9.00 7.88
CA THR A 344 -10.84 9.12 7.63
C THR A 344 -11.12 8.77 6.17
N TYR A 345 -12.37 8.75 5.76
CA TYR A 345 -12.75 8.93 4.36
C TYR A 345 -13.14 10.38 4.11
N LYS A 346 -12.69 10.95 2.99
CA LYS A 346 -13.17 12.23 2.49
C LYS A 346 -13.24 12.27 0.95
N ARG A 347 -14.10 13.16 0.46
CA ARG A 347 -14.10 13.66 -0.92
C ARG A 347 -14.42 15.14 -0.92
N THR A 348 -13.63 15.92 -1.65
CA THR A 348 -13.92 17.35 -1.84
C THR A 348 -14.96 17.56 -2.94
N HIS A 349 -15.59 18.72 -2.96
CA HIS A 349 -16.15 19.27 -4.19
C HIS A 349 -15.05 19.40 -5.24
N PRO A 350 -15.36 19.50 -6.55
CA PRO A 350 -14.36 19.89 -7.54
C PRO A 350 -13.79 21.26 -7.20
N LEU A 351 -12.46 21.37 -7.10
CA LEU A 351 -11.77 22.60 -6.69
C LEU A 351 -10.94 23.17 -7.84
N ARG A 352 -10.93 24.50 -7.99
CA ARG A 352 -10.08 25.23 -8.92
C ARG A 352 -9.75 26.62 -8.37
N GLY A 353 -8.46 26.97 -8.38
CA GLY A 353 -8.00 28.24 -7.80
C GLY A 353 -8.39 28.42 -6.33
N GLY A 354 -8.39 27.33 -5.56
CA GLY A 354 -8.78 27.34 -4.15
C GLY A 354 -10.27 27.60 -3.90
N LYS A 355 -11.15 27.35 -4.89
CA LYS A 355 -12.61 27.57 -4.79
C LYS A 355 -13.36 26.35 -5.31
N VAL A 356 -14.57 26.12 -4.77
CA VAL A 356 -15.51 25.14 -5.31
C VAL A 356 -16.01 25.60 -6.67
N VAL A 357 -15.95 24.68 -7.63
CA VAL A 357 -16.47 24.89 -8.99
C VAL A 357 -17.44 23.77 -9.36
N LYS A 358 -18.31 24.00 -10.35
CA LYS A 358 -19.26 22.97 -10.80
C LYS A 358 -18.59 21.96 -11.73
N GLU A 359 -17.67 22.41 -12.55
CA GLU A 359 -17.03 21.61 -13.61
C GLU A 359 -15.54 21.96 -13.72
N SER A 360 -14.76 21.05 -14.29
CA SER A 360 -13.35 21.26 -14.60
C SER A 360 -12.45 21.60 -13.39
N GLY A 361 -12.85 21.18 -12.21
CA GLY A 361 -12.02 21.23 -11.00
C GLY A 361 -11.38 19.86 -10.70
N VAL A 362 -10.41 19.86 -9.79
CA VAL A 362 -9.79 18.65 -9.25
C VAL A 362 -10.59 18.16 -8.04
N ILE A 363 -10.93 16.88 -8.00
CA ILE A 363 -11.51 16.22 -6.84
C ILE A 363 -10.35 15.63 -6.04
N TYR A 364 -10.30 15.88 -4.73
CA TYR A 364 -9.35 15.26 -3.81
C TYR A 364 -10.10 14.24 -2.96
N MET A 365 -9.64 12.97 -3.00
CA MET A 365 -10.36 11.84 -2.45
C MET A 365 -9.43 10.92 -1.66
N GLY A 366 -9.95 10.22 -0.66
CA GLY A 366 -9.22 9.22 0.11
C GLY A 366 -9.19 9.51 1.59
N ASP A 367 -8.01 9.74 2.11
CA ASP A 367 -7.62 10.16 3.47
C ASP A 367 -7.17 9.07 4.43
N GLY A 368 -6.83 7.89 3.90
CA GLY A 368 -5.94 6.96 4.61
C GLY A 368 -6.55 6.28 5.84
N ALA A 369 -7.56 5.49 5.67
CA ALA A 369 -8.13 4.69 6.75
C ALA A 369 -8.25 3.21 6.39
N TRP A 370 -7.16 2.63 5.84
CA TRP A 370 -7.19 1.21 5.49
C TRP A 370 -7.25 0.31 6.72
N GLY A 371 -6.40 0.55 7.73
CA GLY A 371 -6.37 -0.31 8.92
C GLY A 371 -5.87 0.36 10.19
N VAL A 372 -5.30 1.55 10.08
CA VAL A 372 -4.93 2.38 11.24
C VAL A 372 -6.17 2.86 11.98
N GLY A 373 -6.03 3.22 13.25
CA GLY A 373 -7.15 3.76 14.04
C GLY A 373 -7.80 4.97 13.36
N ILE A 374 -9.09 4.85 13.05
CA ILE A 374 -9.88 5.91 12.41
C ILE A 374 -10.07 7.10 13.36
N ARG A 375 -10.21 8.29 12.78
CA ARG A 375 -10.41 9.54 13.52
C ARG A 375 -11.81 10.10 13.30
N PRO A 376 -12.31 10.91 14.25
CA PRO A 376 -13.60 11.58 14.09
C PRO A 376 -13.55 12.58 12.94
N VAL A 377 -14.64 12.71 12.21
CA VAL A 377 -14.85 13.70 11.16
C VAL A 377 -15.74 14.84 11.66
N LYS A 378 -15.56 16.03 11.09
CA LYS A 378 -16.47 17.17 11.22
C LYS A 378 -17.63 17.00 10.23
N ASN A 379 -18.77 17.65 10.49
CA ASN A 379 -19.86 17.66 9.51
C ASN A 379 -19.37 18.28 8.20
N PRO A 380 -19.76 17.75 7.04
CA PRO A 380 -19.32 18.31 5.74
C PRO A 380 -19.58 19.81 5.60
N GLY A 381 -20.71 20.31 6.14
CA GLY A 381 -21.04 21.74 6.10
C GLY A 381 -20.13 22.67 6.93
N GLU A 382 -19.28 22.12 7.81
CA GLU A 382 -18.32 22.90 8.60
C GLU A 382 -17.00 23.13 7.85
N ILE A 383 -16.73 22.36 6.78
CA ILE A 383 -15.53 22.48 5.97
C ILE A 383 -15.95 22.74 4.53
N TRP A 384 -15.82 23.96 4.08
CA TRP A 384 -16.38 24.47 2.82
C TRP A 384 -15.99 23.69 1.55
N TYR A 385 -14.85 22.98 1.57
CA TYR A 385 -14.40 22.19 0.41
C TYR A 385 -14.82 20.72 0.49
N ILE A 386 -15.29 20.20 1.61
CA ILE A 386 -15.69 18.80 1.76
C ILE A 386 -17.10 18.58 1.21
N ALA A 387 -17.22 17.69 0.24
CA ALA A 387 -18.50 17.20 -0.27
C ALA A 387 -19.03 16.00 0.52
N LYS A 388 -18.12 15.12 0.96
CA LYS A 388 -18.44 13.96 1.79
C LYS A 388 -17.23 13.57 2.64
N ASN A 389 -17.48 13.17 3.88
CA ASN A 389 -16.49 12.53 4.75
C ASN A 389 -17.16 11.53 5.69
N GLU A 390 -16.39 10.56 6.14
CA GLU A 390 -16.85 9.53 7.06
C GLU A 390 -15.70 8.97 7.90
N SER A 391 -15.98 8.66 9.17
CA SER A 391 -15.04 7.96 10.05
C SER A 391 -15.22 6.44 9.85
N ALA A 392 -14.56 5.90 8.82
CA ALA A 392 -14.72 4.50 8.43
C ALA A 392 -13.43 3.90 7.87
N TYR A 393 -13.17 2.63 8.22
CA TYR A 393 -12.16 1.83 7.51
C TYR A 393 -12.62 1.56 6.09
N HIS A 394 -11.74 1.79 5.10
CA HIS A 394 -12.12 1.65 3.71
C HIS A 394 -10.94 1.38 2.76
N CYS A 395 -11.26 0.90 1.58
CA CYS A 395 -10.47 0.99 0.36
C CYS A 395 -11.32 1.59 -0.76
N ILE A 396 -10.68 2.02 -1.84
CA ILE A 396 -11.37 2.52 -3.03
C ILE A 396 -11.14 1.54 -4.16
N ARG A 397 -12.22 1.03 -4.75
CA ARG A 397 -12.19 0.29 -6.01
C ARG A 397 -12.24 1.26 -7.17
N HIS A 398 -11.33 1.14 -8.10
CA HIS A 398 -11.30 1.84 -9.37
C HIS A 398 -11.61 0.88 -10.49
N THR A 399 -12.49 1.28 -11.40
CA THR A 399 -12.75 0.54 -12.65
C THR A 399 -12.64 1.51 -13.81
N ILE A 400 -11.69 1.27 -14.71
CA ILE A 400 -11.47 2.11 -15.89
C ILE A 400 -11.82 1.35 -17.15
N THR A 401 -12.59 1.99 -18.04
CA THR A 401 -13.01 1.43 -19.33
C THR A 401 -13.08 2.54 -20.37
N GLY A 402 -12.26 2.43 -21.43
CA GLY A 402 -12.12 3.52 -22.40
C GLY A 402 -11.67 4.81 -21.72
N GLY A 403 -12.44 5.89 -21.85
CA GLY A 403 -12.18 7.17 -21.22
C GLY A 403 -12.86 7.36 -19.84
N LEU A 404 -13.68 6.40 -19.40
CA LEU A 404 -14.45 6.48 -18.16
C LEU A 404 -13.72 5.81 -16.99
N ALA A 405 -13.78 6.41 -15.82
CA ALA A 405 -13.31 5.82 -14.57
C ALA A 405 -14.39 5.95 -13.49
N GLU A 406 -14.70 4.83 -12.84
CA GLU A 406 -15.55 4.77 -11.65
C GLU A 406 -14.67 4.54 -10.43
N HIS A 407 -14.94 5.27 -9.35
CA HIS A 407 -14.27 5.17 -8.06
C HIS A 407 -15.31 4.89 -6.98
N VAL A 408 -15.29 3.69 -6.39
CA VAL A 408 -16.25 3.26 -5.37
C VAL A 408 -15.54 3.01 -4.06
N VAL A 409 -15.95 3.70 -3.01
CA VAL A 409 -15.41 3.55 -1.66
C VAL A 409 -16.13 2.44 -0.94
N LEU A 410 -15.38 1.46 -0.48
CA LEU A 410 -15.89 0.26 0.16
C LEU A 410 -15.36 0.15 1.59
N GLY A 411 -16.28 0.18 2.54
CA GLY A 411 -16.02 -0.07 3.95
C GLY A 411 -15.98 -1.57 4.30
N HIS A 412 -15.69 -1.88 5.57
CA HIS A 412 -15.78 -3.24 6.08
C HIS A 412 -17.17 -3.83 5.80
N GLY A 413 -17.23 -5.12 5.47
CA GLY A 413 -18.48 -5.79 5.07
C GLY A 413 -18.94 -5.42 3.66
N HIS A 414 -18.07 -4.84 2.83
CA HIS A 414 -18.39 -4.40 1.46
C HIS A 414 -19.46 -3.31 1.37
N ILE A 415 -19.63 -2.52 2.42
CA ILE A 415 -20.59 -1.41 2.45
C ILE A 415 -20.06 -0.29 1.54
N GLU A 416 -20.86 0.12 0.55
CA GLU A 416 -20.56 1.26 -0.28
C GLU A 416 -20.75 2.57 0.52
N ILE A 417 -19.65 3.32 0.69
CA ILE A 417 -19.63 4.59 1.41
C ILE A 417 -19.90 5.74 0.43
N ASP A 418 -19.25 5.71 -0.72
CA ASP A 418 -19.35 6.77 -1.73
C ASP A 418 -19.03 6.25 -3.13
N ARG A 419 -19.42 7.03 -4.14
CA ARG A 419 -19.15 6.75 -5.54
C ARG A 419 -18.94 8.05 -6.31
N VAL A 420 -17.95 8.07 -7.18
CA VAL A 420 -17.73 9.17 -8.12
C VAL A 420 -17.23 8.63 -9.46
N GLU A 421 -17.63 9.29 -10.52
CA GLU A 421 -17.16 9.00 -11.87
C GLU A 421 -16.30 10.16 -12.38
N THR A 422 -15.26 9.83 -13.15
CA THR A 422 -14.39 10.81 -13.82
C THR A 422 -14.12 10.35 -15.26
N GLY A 423 -13.67 11.28 -16.10
CA GLY A 423 -13.43 11.02 -17.51
C GLY A 423 -14.59 11.39 -18.42
N ARG A 424 -14.46 11.13 -19.70
CA ARG A 424 -15.47 11.40 -20.76
C ARG A 424 -15.52 10.23 -21.71
#